data_9377c3e9fc022864cfd9809f9d0e1142
#
_entry.id   9377c3e9fc022864cfd9809f9d0e1142
#
_cell.length_a   1.000
_cell.length_b   1.000
_cell.length_c   1.000
_cell.angle_alpha   90.00
_cell.angle_beta   90.00
_cell.angle_gamma   90.00
#
_symmetry.space_group_name_H-M   'P 1'
#
loop_
_entity.id
_entity.type
_entity.pdbx_description
1 polymer ?
#
loop_
_entity_poly.entity_id
_entity_poly.type
_entity_poly.pdbx_seq_one_letter_code
_entity_poly.pdbx_strand_id
1 'polypeptide(L)'
;MIENKKVVVVLPAYNAARTLEKTFREIPFDIVDDVVLVDDKSNDETVEIGKKLGIKHIISHEVNRGYGGNQKSCYNKALEIGADIVIMLHPDYQYTPRLIASMSFMIANGVYPVALGSRILGKGALRGGMPWYKYVANRLLTFI
;
A
#
# COMPACT_ATOMS: atom_id res chain seq x y z
N MET A 1 -8.62 8.63 12.22
CA MET A 1 -9.22 7.48 12.97
C MET A 1 -10.61 7.17 12.46
N ILE A 2 -10.98 5.89 12.39
CA ILE A 2 -12.32 5.41 12.05
C ILE A 2 -12.85 4.62 13.24
N GLU A 3 -14.04 4.98 13.77
CA GLU A 3 -14.67 4.26 14.91
C GLU A 3 -13.70 4.03 16.09
N ASN A 4 -12.95 5.06 16.44
CA ASN A 4 -11.89 5.02 17.47
C ASN A 4 -10.74 4.05 17.18
N LYS A 5 -10.60 3.55 15.95
CA LYS A 5 -9.51 2.67 15.51
C LYS A 5 -8.45 3.47 14.77
N LYS A 6 -7.20 3.24 15.13
CA LYS A 6 -6.04 3.86 14.47
C LYS A 6 -5.77 3.17 13.13
N VAL A 7 -5.84 3.96 12.04
CA VAL A 7 -5.62 3.49 10.67
C VAL A 7 -4.22 3.88 10.20
N VAL A 8 -3.42 2.90 9.84
CA VAL A 8 -2.05 3.09 9.34
C VAL A 8 -1.92 2.54 7.92
N VAL A 9 -1.45 3.38 7.00
CA VAL A 9 -1.08 2.94 5.64
C VAL A 9 0.39 2.57 5.61
N VAL A 10 0.72 1.41 5.08
CA VAL A 10 2.10 0.97 4.88
C VAL A 10 2.44 0.91 3.40
N LEU A 11 3.59 1.47 3.04
CA LEU A 11 4.09 1.63 1.68
C LEU A 11 5.38 0.81 1.52
N PRO A 12 5.32 -0.48 1.12
CA PRO A 12 6.51 -1.24 0.77
C PRO A 12 7.08 -0.70 -0.55
N ALA A 13 8.26 -0.10 -0.50
CA ALA A 13 8.86 0.59 -1.63
C ALA A 13 10.17 -0.07 -2.11
N TYR A 14 10.35 -0.09 -3.41
CA TYR A 14 11.61 -0.38 -4.10
C TYR A 14 11.63 0.35 -5.43
N ASN A 15 12.54 1.34 -5.59
CA ASN A 15 12.66 2.20 -6.76
C ASN A 15 11.32 2.86 -7.14
N ALA A 16 10.66 3.50 -6.17
CA ALA A 16 9.33 4.09 -6.32
C ALA A 16 9.33 5.62 -6.48
N ALA A 17 10.48 6.25 -6.69
CA ALA A 17 10.62 7.70 -6.74
C ALA A 17 9.63 8.38 -7.70
N ARG A 18 9.31 7.76 -8.84
CA ARG A 18 8.42 8.34 -9.85
C ARG A 18 6.94 8.38 -9.45
N THR A 19 6.53 7.52 -8.54
CA THR A 19 5.10 7.27 -8.26
C THR A 19 4.71 7.51 -6.80
N LEU A 20 5.70 7.52 -5.89
CA LEU A 20 5.49 7.66 -4.45
C LEU A 20 4.70 8.94 -4.11
N GLU A 21 5.10 10.09 -4.65
CA GLU A 21 4.43 11.37 -4.37
C GLU A 21 2.96 11.34 -4.79
N LYS A 22 2.67 10.85 -6.01
CA LYS A 22 1.30 10.73 -6.51
C LYS A 22 0.47 9.81 -5.63
N THR A 23 1.02 8.64 -5.26
CA THR A 23 0.34 7.69 -4.38
C THR A 23 0.05 8.32 -3.02
N PHE A 24 1.03 8.99 -2.42
CA PHE A 24 0.91 9.60 -1.11
C PHE A 24 -0.15 10.72 -1.07
N ARG A 25 -0.19 11.58 -2.09
CA ARG A 25 -1.14 12.70 -2.15
C ARG A 25 -2.61 12.27 -2.30
N GLU A 26 -2.87 11.06 -2.78
CA GLU A 26 -4.23 10.52 -2.90
C GLU A 26 -4.67 9.72 -1.65
N ILE A 27 -3.83 9.60 -0.61
CA ILE A 27 -4.22 8.97 0.66
C ILE A 27 -5.24 9.89 1.37
N PRO A 28 -6.39 9.33 1.82
CA PRO A 28 -7.41 10.11 2.52
C PRO A 28 -6.98 10.37 3.99
N PHE A 29 -6.26 11.46 4.23
CA PHE A 29 -5.72 11.83 5.54
C PHE A 29 -6.79 12.26 6.57
N ASP A 30 -8.03 12.39 6.16
CA ASP A 30 -9.18 12.57 7.06
C ASP A 30 -9.48 11.31 7.90
N ILE A 31 -9.09 10.13 7.39
CA ILE A 31 -9.32 8.84 8.06
C ILE A 31 -8.02 8.08 8.38
N VAL A 32 -6.91 8.38 7.69
CA VAL A 32 -5.59 7.76 7.90
C VAL A 32 -4.82 8.56 8.92
N ASP A 33 -4.35 7.91 9.97
CA ASP A 33 -3.65 8.56 11.09
C ASP A 33 -2.14 8.65 10.86
N ASP A 34 -1.55 7.58 10.32
CA ASP A 34 -0.10 7.52 10.06
C ASP A 34 0.20 6.81 8.73
N VAL A 35 1.35 7.15 8.16
CA VAL A 35 1.91 6.46 6.99
C VAL A 35 3.32 5.96 7.33
N VAL A 36 3.58 4.71 6.99
CA VAL A 36 4.90 4.05 7.13
C VAL A 36 5.45 3.78 5.74
N LEU A 37 6.63 4.26 5.44
CA LEU A 37 7.39 3.93 4.23
C LEU A 37 8.49 2.96 4.61
N VAL A 38 8.55 1.80 3.97
CA VAL A 38 9.67 0.87 4.12
C VAL A 38 10.35 0.70 2.77
N ASP A 39 11.55 1.22 2.68
CA ASP A 39 12.40 1.16 1.50
C ASP A 39 13.28 -0.07 1.51
N ASP A 40 13.17 -0.91 0.49
CA ASP A 40 13.94 -2.16 0.38
C ASP A 40 15.26 -1.97 -0.38
N LYS A 41 16.04 -0.96 0.05
CA LYS A 41 17.32 -0.57 -0.56
C LYS A 41 17.14 -0.09 -2.01
N SER A 42 16.34 0.93 -2.21
CA SER A 42 16.23 1.62 -3.50
C SER A 42 17.55 2.27 -3.91
N ASN A 43 17.76 2.35 -5.23
CA ASN A 43 18.89 3.06 -5.82
C ASN A 43 18.49 4.43 -6.38
N ASP A 44 17.23 4.82 -6.20
CA ASP A 44 16.66 6.11 -6.63
C ASP A 44 16.34 7.01 -5.43
N GLU A 45 15.71 8.15 -5.66
CA GLU A 45 15.37 9.14 -4.63
C GLU A 45 14.12 8.77 -3.80
N THR A 46 13.74 7.48 -3.70
CA THR A 46 12.53 7.06 -2.97
C THR A 46 12.51 7.56 -1.53
N VAL A 47 13.61 7.39 -0.79
CA VAL A 47 13.70 7.79 0.63
C VAL A 47 13.67 9.32 0.77
N GLU A 48 14.38 10.04 -0.09
CA GLU A 48 14.45 11.50 -0.10
C GLU A 48 13.08 12.11 -0.37
N ILE A 49 12.32 11.54 -1.32
CA ILE A 49 10.95 11.94 -1.62
C ILE A 49 10.06 11.68 -0.41
N GLY A 50 10.16 10.52 0.22
CA GLY A 50 9.42 10.20 1.45
C GLY A 50 9.65 11.23 2.56
N LYS A 51 10.89 11.65 2.77
CA LYS A 51 11.25 12.72 3.73
C LYS A 51 10.65 14.07 3.34
N LYS A 52 10.75 14.47 2.07
CA LYS A 52 10.17 15.72 1.53
C LYS A 52 8.64 15.76 1.67
N LEU A 53 7.96 14.62 1.56
CA LEU A 53 6.52 14.49 1.77
C LEU A 53 6.10 14.54 3.23
N GLY A 54 7.05 14.55 4.18
CA GLY A 54 6.78 14.61 5.60
C GLY A 54 6.35 13.27 6.20
N ILE A 55 6.66 12.13 5.56
CA ILE A 55 6.38 10.81 6.12
C ILE A 55 7.22 10.64 7.39
N LYS A 56 6.57 10.47 8.53
CA LYS A 56 7.24 10.41 9.84
C LYS A 56 7.95 9.08 10.09
N HIS A 57 7.40 8.00 9.58
CA HIS A 57 7.92 6.64 9.80
C HIS A 57 8.55 6.11 8.52
N ILE A 58 9.86 6.26 8.39
CA ILE A 58 10.63 5.76 7.25
C ILE A 58 11.66 4.75 7.76
N ILE A 59 11.65 3.55 7.18
CA ILE A 59 12.64 2.50 7.40
C ILE A 59 13.34 2.27 6.07
N SER A 60 14.66 2.27 6.06
CA SER A 60 15.46 1.88 4.90
C SER A 60 16.29 0.65 5.25
N HIS A 61 16.16 -0.41 4.47
CA HIS A 61 16.92 -1.63 4.67
C HIS A 61 18.36 -1.46 4.14
N GLU A 62 19.34 -1.96 4.87
CA GLU A 62 20.76 -1.97 4.45
C GLU A 62 20.98 -2.92 3.28
N VAL A 63 20.18 -3.98 3.18
CA VAL A 63 20.18 -4.96 2.10
C VAL A 63 18.76 -5.19 1.60
N ASN A 64 18.60 -5.47 0.31
CA ASN A 64 17.30 -5.83 -0.24
C ASN A 64 16.84 -7.17 0.37
N ARG A 65 15.69 -7.15 1.07
CA ARG A 65 15.11 -8.31 1.75
C ARG A 65 14.02 -9.00 0.92
N GLY A 66 13.76 -8.44 -0.25
CA GLY A 66 12.68 -8.88 -1.12
C GLY A 66 11.30 -8.50 -0.60
N TYR A 67 10.29 -8.73 -1.44
CA TYR A 67 8.93 -8.31 -1.19
C TYR A 67 8.38 -8.77 0.18
N GLY A 68 8.51 -10.07 0.50
CA GLY A 68 8.02 -10.61 1.77
C GLY A 68 8.75 -10.06 3.00
N GLY A 69 10.06 -9.81 2.90
CA GLY A 69 10.84 -9.18 3.95
C GLY A 69 10.42 -7.73 4.20
N ASN A 70 10.20 -6.99 3.11
CA ASN A 70 9.70 -5.62 3.18
C ASN A 70 8.30 -5.54 3.81
N GLN A 71 7.37 -6.41 3.39
CA GLN A 71 6.04 -6.49 3.99
C GLN A 71 6.08 -6.73 5.50
N LYS A 72 6.92 -7.68 5.96
CA LYS A 72 7.06 -7.96 7.39
C LYS A 72 7.53 -6.72 8.16
N SER A 73 8.50 -5.98 7.62
CA SER A 73 8.96 -4.73 8.22
C SER A 73 7.84 -3.68 8.28
N CYS A 74 7.02 -3.58 7.23
CA CYS A 74 5.84 -2.72 7.18
C CYS A 74 4.85 -3.04 8.31
N TYR A 75 4.43 -4.30 8.42
CA TYR A 75 3.47 -4.72 9.44
C TYR A 75 4.02 -4.57 10.84
N ASN A 76 5.27 -4.98 11.09
CA ASN A 76 5.89 -4.82 12.40
C ASN A 76 5.91 -3.36 12.84
N LYS A 77 6.26 -2.44 11.95
CA LYS A 77 6.26 -1.01 12.28
C LYS A 77 4.85 -0.47 12.53
N ALA A 78 3.87 -0.89 11.75
CA ALA A 78 2.48 -0.50 11.97
C ALA A 78 1.98 -0.95 13.34
N LEU A 79 2.26 -2.19 13.74
CA LEU A 79 1.91 -2.72 15.05
C LEU A 79 2.64 -1.98 16.19
N GLU A 80 3.94 -1.70 16.02
CA GLU A 80 4.76 -0.94 16.99
C GLU A 80 4.16 0.43 17.29
N ILE A 81 3.61 1.12 16.27
CA ILE A 81 2.99 2.43 16.44
C ILE A 81 1.50 2.36 16.82
N GLY A 82 0.99 1.17 17.15
CA GLY A 82 -0.35 0.94 17.68
C GLY A 82 -1.46 0.99 16.64
N ALA A 83 -1.23 0.47 15.43
CA ALA A 83 -2.28 0.37 14.42
C ALA A 83 -3.34 -0.67 14.80
N ASP A 84 -4.62 -0.28 14.71
CA ASP A 84 -5.76 -1.20 14.78
C ASP A 84 -6.13 -1.73 13.39
N ILE A 85 -5.95 -0.89 12.37
CA ILE A 85 -6.18 -1.23 10.97
C ILE A 85 -4.93 -0.90 10.17
N VAL A 86 -4.40 -1.91 9.46
CA VAL A 86 -3.24 -1.73 8.59
C VAL A 86 -3.65 -1.89 7.14
N ILE A 87 -3.30 -0.92 6.31
CA ILE A 87 -3.59 -0.91 4.88
C ILE A 87 -2.27 -0.99 4.11
N MET A 88 -2.07 -2.08 3.38
CA MET A 88 -0.94 -2.17 2.47
C MET A 88 -1.28 -1.54 1.13
N LEU A 89 -0.55 -0.49 0.79
CA LEU A 89 -0.66 0.22 -0.48
C LEU A 89 0.69 0.25 -1.18
N HIS A 90 0.77 -0.30 -2.39
CA HIS A 90 2.01 -0.25 -3.17
C HIS A 90 2.21 1.14 -3.78
N PRO A 91 3.40 1.77 -3.59
CA PRO A 91 3.66 3.11 -4.12
C PRO A 91 3.97 3.14 -5.63
N ASP A 92 3.85 2.01 -6.33
CA ASP A 92 3.99 1.88 -7.79
C ASP A 92 2.76 2.35 -8.59
N TYR A 93 1.74 2.84 -7.88
CA TYR A 93 0.46 3.32 -8.41
C TYR A 93 -0.34 2.28 -9.23
N GLN A 94 -0.07 0.98 -9.04
CA GLN A 94 -0.86 -0.09 -9.67
C GLN A 94 -2.20 -0.32 -8.96
N TYR A 95 -2.32 0.14 -7.72
CA TYR A 95 -3.55 0.10 -6.92
C TYR A 95 -3.96 1.52 -6.55
N THR A 96 -5.25 1.81 -6.71
CA THR A 96 -5.75 3.15 -6.41
C THR A 96 -5.90 3.38 -4.90
N PRO A 97 -5.35 4.48 -4.35
CA PRO A 97 -5.58 4.85 -2.96
C PRO A 97 -7.06 5.14 -2.62
N ARG A 98 -7.88 5.40 -3.63
CA ARG A 98 -9.31 5.72 -3.45
C ARG A 98 -10.13 4.60 -2.79
N LEU A 99 -9.63 3.35 -2.81
CA LEU A 99 -10.28 2.23 -2.15
C LEU A 99 -10.01 2.18 -0.64
N ILE A 100 -9.05 2.94 -0.14
CA ILE A 100 -8.65 2.94 1.27
C ILE A 100 -9.87 3.18 2.17
N ALA A 101 -10.66 4.23 1.92
CA ALA A 101 -11.82 4.54 2.74
C ALA A 101 -12.82 3.38 2.81
N SER A 102 -13.28 2.90 1.65
CA SER A 102 -14.28 1.82 1.59
C SER A 102 -13.81 0.55 2.29
N MET A 103 -12.55 0.14 2.07
CA MET A 103 -12.01 -1.08 2.66
C MET A 103 -11.78 -0.92 4.17
N SER A 104 -11.34 0.25 4.63
CA SER A 104 -11.14 0.54 6.05
C SER A 104 -12.47 0.51 6.83
N PHE A 105 -13.55 1.05 6.28
CA PHE A 105 -14.84 1.01 6.92
C PHE A 105 -15.40 -0.42 7.04
N MET A 106 -15.16 -1.30 6.06
CA MET A 106 -15.56 -2.71 6.15
C MET A 106 -14.90 -3.40 7.35
N ILE A 107 -13.63 -3.08 7.62
CA ILE A 107 -12.87 -3.64 8.75
C ILE A 107 -13.28 -2.95 10.06
N ALA A 108 -13.38 -1.62 10.06
CA ALA A 108 -13.71 -0.84 11.25
C ALA A 108 -15.07 -1.23 11.84
N ASN A 109 -16.06 -1.47 11.00
CA ASN A 109 -17.42 -1.89 11.40
C ASN A 109 -17.50 -3.40 11.72
N GLY A 110 -16.41 -4.14 11.69
CA GLY A 110 -16.40 -5.58 12.01
C GLY A 110 -17.08 -6.47 10.97
N VAL A 111 -17.35 -5.95 9.76
CA VAL A 111 -17.99 -6.74 8.69
C VAL A 111 -17.01 -7.81 8.17
N TYR A 112 -15.75 -7.43 8.01
CA TYR A 112 -14.68 -8.34 7.59
C TYR A 112 -13.41 -8.11 8.40
N PRO A 113 -12.70 -9.18 8.81
CA PRO A 113 -11.39 -9.03 9.45
C PRO A 113 -10.28 -8.68 8.46
N VAL A 114 -10.47 -9.00 7.17
CA VAL A 114 -9.54 -8.72 6.07
C VAL A 114 -10.31 -8.35 4.82
N ALA A 115 -9.85 -7.34 4.09
CA ALA A 115 -10.38 -6.94 2.80
C ALA A 115 -9.25 -6.90 1.76
N LEU A 116 -9.45 -7.53 0.60
CA LEU A 116 -8.49 -7.56 -0.49
C LEU A 116 -9.03 -6.87 -1.74
N GLY A 117 -8.29 -5.89 -2.23
CA GLY A 117 -8.59 -5.22 -3.50
C GLY A 117 -8.11 -6.05 -4.70
N SER A 118 -9.01 -6.35 -5.64
CA SER A 118 -8.66 -7.07 -6.87
C SER A 118 -8.77 -6.19 -8.10
N ARG A 119 -7.68 -6.08 -8.86
CA ARG A 119 -7.68 -5.39 -10.18
C ARG A 119 -8.45 -6.16 -11.25
N ILE A 120 -8.56 -7.47 -11.10
CA ILE A 120 -9.15 -8.36 -12.10
C ILE A 120 -10.67 -8.42 -11.97
N LEU A 121 -11.20 -8.54 -10.75
CA LEU A 121 -12.64 -8.65 -10.50
C LEU A 121 -13.41 -7.41 -10.96
N GLY A 122 -12.84 -6.23 -10.83
CA GLY A 122 -13.47 -4.96 -11.21
C GLY A 122 -13.52 -4.70 -12.73
N LYS A 123 -13.04 -5.63 -13.58
CA LYS A 123 -12.98 -5.48 -15.06
C LYS A 123 -12.27 -4.20 -15.55
N GLY A 124 -11.64 -3.44 -14.65
CA GLY A 124 -10.94 -2.18 -14.96
C GLY A 124 -9.49 -2.37 -15.41
N ALA A 125 -8.93 -3.56 -15.29
CA ALA A 125 -7.50 -3.81 -15.50
C ALA A 125 -7.03 -3.43 -16.92
N LEU A 126 -7.77 -3.80 -17.96
CA LEU A 126 -7.44 -3.45 -19.36
C LEU A 126 -7.57 -1.95 -19.61
N ARG A 127 -8.61 -1.30 -19.07
CA ARG A 127 -8.78 0.16 -19.17
C ARG A 127 -7.70 0.93 -18.42
N GLY A 128 -7.16 0.34 -17.34
CA GLY A 128 -6.05 0.86 -16.55
C GLY A 128 -4.66 0.60 -17.15
N GLY A 129 -4.57 0.09 -18.39
CA GLY A 129 -3.31 -0.10 -19.10
C GLY A 129 -2.63 -1.45 -18.87
N MET A 130 -3.32 -2.43 -18.28
CA MET A 130 -2.77 -3.79 -18.16
C MET A 130 -2.66 -4.43 -19.56
N PRO A 131 -1.48 -4.94 -19.97
CA PRO A 131 -1.34 -5.68 -21.23
C PRO A 131 -2.29 -6.88 -21.27
N TRP A 132 -2.95 -7.08 -22.41
CA TRP A 132 -3.97 -8.11 -22.58
C TRP A 132 -3.47 -9.52 -22.25
N TYR A 133 -2.23 -9.85 -22.60
CA TYR A 133 -1.63 -11.17 -22.29
C TYR A 133 -1.47 -11.40 -20.77
N LYS A 134 -1.15 -10.35 -20.00
CA LYS A 134 -1.11 -10.43 -18.54
C LYS A 134 -2.51 -10.62 -17.96
N TYR A 135 -3.52 -9.98 -18.55
CA TYR A 135 -4.91 -10.18 -18.14
C TYR A 135 -5.36 -11.63 -18.34
N VAL A 136 -5.09 -12.20 -19.52
CA VAL A 136 -5.41 -13.61 -19.83
C VAL A 136 -4.69 -14.57 -18.90
N ALA A 137 -3.38 -14.39 -18.71
CA ALA A 137 -2.58 -15.21 -17.79
C ALA A 137 -3.14 -15.19 -16.36
N ASN A 138 -3.47 -14.00 -15.84
CA ASN A 138 -4.08 -13.87 -14.51
C ASN A 138 -5.44 -14.57 -14.41
N ARG A 139 -6.26 -14.54 -15.48
CA ARG A 139 -7.55 -15.24 -15.50
C ARG A 139 -7.37 -16.74 -15.48
N LEU A 140 -6.42 -17.27 -16.22
CA LEU A 140 -6.09 -18.71 -16.20
C LEU A 140 -5.59 -19.17 -14.83
N LEU A 141 -4.67 -18.40 -14.21
CA LEU A 141 -4.15 -18.71 -12.87
C LEU A 141 -5.21 -18.61 -11.76
N THR A 142 -6.30 -17.87 -11.98
CA THR A 142 -7.38 -17.75 -10.99
C THR A 142 -8.44 -18.86 -11.15
N PHE A 143 -8.37 -19.66 -12.23
CA PHE A 143 -9.27 -20.79 -12.47
C PHE A 143 -8.72 -22.13 -11.94
N ILE A 144 -7.47 -22.13 -11.50
CA ILE A 144 -6.80 -23.29 -10.90
C ILE A 144 -6.87 -23.18 -9.39
#